data_f9a235fc287c448fe2359db5a8dec41d
#
_entry.id   f9a235fc287c448fe2359db5a8dec41d
#
_cell.length_a   1.000
_cell.length_b   1.000
_cell.length_c   1.000
_cell.angle_alpha   90.00
_cell.angle_beta   90.00
_cell.angle_gamma   90.00
#
_symmetry.space_group_name_H-M   'P 1'
#
loop_
_entity.id
_entity.type
_entity.pdbx_description
1 polymer ?
#
loop_
_entity_poly.entity_id
_entity_poly.type
_entity_poly.pdbx_seq_one_letter_code
_entity_poly.pdbx_strand_id
1 'polypeptide(L)'
;MAWTAYRALRIHEAAHAVIAHHLGAKVLGISPEDDGGARAWVAPVDHRTGIIISLAGARAEQHYGDLENRPEVPWTHPSTGSQHDEQLARDHAYALCGDSTVAVEELIAGLRSEAETIVNDSSVWTVIERVADAVPASGKLMGWDLFNVMDPKHNPFVRNPEDEGPN
;
A
#
# COMPACT_ATOMS: atom_id res chain seq x y z
N MET A 1 7.80 -17.62 7.55
CA MET A 1 7.14 -17.90 6.24
C MET A 1 8.18 -17.73 5.13
N ALA A 2 8.17 -18.62 4.15
CA ALA A 2 9.09 -18.49 3.03
C ALA A 2 8.69 -17.27 2.18
N TRP A 3 9.66 -16.42 1.85
CA TRP A 3 9.47 -15.33 0.89
C TRP A 3 9.04 -15.94 -0.45
N THR A 4 7.97 -15.46 -1.01
CA THR A 4 7.54 -15.81 -2.36
C THR A 4 7.33 -14.52 -3.15
N ALA A 5 7.63 -14.57 -4.44
CA ALA A 5 7.36 -13.42 -5.33
C ALA A 5 5.90 -12.96 -5.23
N TYR A 6 4.98 -13.91 -5.08
CA TYR A 6 3.55 -13.63 -4.89
C TYR A 6 3.25 -12.85 -3.60
N ARG A 7 3.96 -13.16 -2.48
CA ARG A 7 3.76 -12.42 -1.25
C ARG A 7 4.30 -11.00 -1.38
N ALA A 8 5.43 -10.79 -2.03
CA ALA A 8 5.96 -9.46 -2.29
C ALA A 8 4.98 -8.60 -3.10
N LEU A 9 4.38 -9.16 -4.16
CA LEU A 9 3.35 -8.47 -4.95
C LEU A 9 2.11 -8.13 -4.12
N ARG A 10 1.67 -9.03 -3.24
CA ARG A 10 0.54 -8.76 -2.33
C ARG A 10 0.87 -7.69 -1.29
N ILE A 11 2.08 -7.67 -0.77
CA ILE A 11 2.59 -6.62 0.12
C ILE A 11 2.60 -5.27 -0.60
N HIS A 12 3.06 -5.23 -1.85
CA HIS A 12 3.05 -4.05 -2.70
C HIS A 12 1.64 -3.43 -2.79
N GLU A 13 0.67 -4.22 -3.23
CA GLU A 13 -0.71 -3.77 -3.42
C GLU A 13 -1.42 -3.46 -2.09
N ALA A 14 -1.13 -4.24 -1.04
CA ALA A 14 -1.62 -3.94 0.29
C ALA A 14 -1.11 -2.60 0.80
N ALA A 15 0.14 -2.25 0.49
CA ALA A 15 0.70 -0.95 0.87
C ALA A 15 -0.03 0.20 0.20
N HIS A 16 -0.35 0.13 -1.11
CA HIS A 16 -1.18 1.15 -1.75
C HIS A 16 -2.51 1.36 -1.02
N ALA A 17 -3.20 0.28 -0.68
CA ALA A 17 -4.49 0.35 0.01
C ALA A 17 -4.36 0.91 1.44
N VAL A 18 -3.40 0.42 2.22
CA VAL A 18 -3.22 0.81 3.62
C VAL A 18 -2.73 2.24 3.73
N ILE A 19 -1.78 2.66 2.89
CA ILE A 19 -1.29 4.06 2.87
C ILE A 19 -2.40 5.00 2.40
N ALA A 20 -3.19 4.62 1.40
CA ALA A 20 -4.36 5.39 0.99
C ALA A 20 -5.33 5.59 2.17
N HIS A 21 -5.67 4.53 2.89
CA HIS A 21 -6.53 4.58 4.08
C HIS A 21 -5.92 5.44 5.19
N HIS A 22 -4.62 5.27 5.48
CA HIS A 22 -3.88 6.06 6.47
C HIS A 22 -3.92 7.56 6.18
N LEU A 23 -3.86 7.94 4.91
CA LEU A 23 -3.95 9.34 4.44
C LEU A 23 -5.40 9.83 4.27
N GLY A 24 -6.40 9.06 4.70
CA GLY A 24 -7.82 9.42 4.64
C GLY A 24 -8.47 9.26 3.26
N ALA A 25 -7.80 8.60 2.31
CA ALA A 25 -8.38 8.30 1.01
C ALA A 25 -9.33 7.10 1.08
N LYS A 26 -10.33 7.10 0.19
CA LYS A 26 -11.27 5.99 0.09
C LYS A 26 -10.66 4.83 -0.70
N VAL A 27 -10.44 3.70 -0.04
CA VAL A 27 -10.05 2.46 -0.68
C VAL A 27 -11.30 1.70 -1.15
N LEU A 28 -11.30 1.30 -2.41
CA LEU A 28 -12.44 0.62 -3.02
C LEU A 28 -12.33 -0.91 -2.90
N GLY A 29 -11.10 -1.44 -2.94
CA GLY A 29 -10.87 -2.87 -2.79
C GLY A 29 -9.47 -3.30 -3.20
N ILE A 30 -9.21 -4.60 -3.02
CA ILE A 30 -8.05 -5.31 -3.54
C ILE A 30 -8.55 -6.57 -4.24
N SER A 31 -8.07 -6.84 -5.44
CA SER A 31 -8.37 -8.06 -6.20
C SER A 31 -7.10 -8.82 -6.52
N PRO A 32 -7.11 -10.16 -6.50
CA PRO A 32 -6.01 -10.95 -7.03
C PRO A 32 -5.90 -10.75 -8.54
N GLU A 33 -4.70 -10.91 -9.07
CA GLU A 33 -4.37 -10.92 -10.49
C GLU A 33 -3.98 -12.34 -10.92
N ASP A 34 -4.08 -12.63 -12.21
CA ASP A 34 -3.82 -13.97 -12.77
C ASP A 34 -2.37 -14.43 -12.59
N ASP A 35 -1.44 -13.50 -12.44
CA ASP A 35 -0.02 -13.77 -12.16
C ASP A 35 0.27 -14.13 -10.69
N GLY A 36 -0.77 -14.20 -9.86
CA GLY A 36 -0.68 -14.49 -8.43
C GLY A 36 -0.42 -13.26 -7.56
N GLY A 37 -0.28 -12.08 -8.16
CA GLY A 37 -0.24 -10.80 -7.49
C GLY A 37 -1.61 -10.32 -7.03
N ALA A 38 -1.73 -9.03 -6.87
CA ALA A 38 -2.98 -8.36 -6.54
C ALA A 38 -3.00 -6.96 -7.18
N ARG A 39 -4.14 -6.28 -7.11
CA ARG A 39 -4.30 -4.87 -7.49
C ARG A 39 -5.16 -4.13 -6.49
N ALA A 40 -4.66 -3.02 -5.98
CA ALA A 40 -5.42 -2.11 -5.14
C ALA A 40 -6.22 -1.10 -5.98
N TRP A 41 -7.42 -0.78 -5.51
CA TRP A 41 -8.31 0.19 -6.13
C TRP A 41 -8.58 1.31 -5.13
N VAL A 42 -8.11 2.53 -5.46
CA VAL A 42 -8.27 3.73 -4.64
C VAL A 42 -9.10 4.75 -5.42
N ALA A 43 -10.00 5.44 -4.72
CA ALA A 43 -10.73 6.55 -5.32
C ALA A 43 -9.77 7.71 -5.65
N PRO A 44 -10.14 8.60 -6.58
CA PRO A 44 -9.32 9.77 -6.91
C PRO A 44 -8.96 10.58 -5.66
N VAL A 45 -7.70 11.00 -5.58
CA VAL A 45 -7.12 11.79 -4.49
C VAL A 45 -6.44 13.06 -5.04
N ASP A 46 -6.02 13.97 -4.19
CA ASP A 46 -5.15 15.06 -4.59
C ASP A 46 -3.78 14.54 -5.05
N HIS A 47 -3.07 15.37 -5.83
CA HIS A 47 -1.81 14.96 -6.46
C HIS A 47 -0.72 14.59 -5.46
N ARG A 48 -0.60 15.31 -4.34
CA ARG A 48 0.40 14.99 -3.32
C ARG A 48 0.15 13.62 -2.68
N THR A 49 -1.08 13.37 -2.29
CA THR A 49 -1.52 12.07 -1.76
C THR A 49 -1.31 10.96 -2.80
N GLY A 50 -1.63 11.23 -4.07
CA GLY A 50 -1.41 10.30 -5.18
C GLY A 50 0.06 9.89 -5.34
N ILE A 51 1.00 10.83 -5.20
CA ILE A 51 2.44 10.51 -5.24
C ILE A 51 2.83 9.55 -4.11
N ILE A 52 2.43 9.85 -2.86
CA ILE A 52 2.78 9.01 -1.71
C ILE A 52 2.23 7.59 -1.88
N ILE A 53 0.96 7.46 -2.28
CA ILE A 53 0.33 6.17 -2.52
C ILE A 53 1.09 5.40 -3.61
N SER A 54 1.38 6.03 -4.74
CA SER A 54 2.09 5.37 -5.85
C SER A 54 3.49 4.89 -5.45
N LEU A 55 4.19 5.61 -4.59
CA LEU A 55 5.53 5.23 -4.14
C LEU A 55 5.53 4.19 -3.02
N ALA A 56 4.40 3.95 -2.35
CA ALA A 56 4.31 3.09 -1.18
C ALA A 56 4.56 1.61 -1.50
N GLY A 57 4.07 1.11 -2.64
CA GLY A 57 4.21 -0.29 -3.03
C GLY A 57 5.66 -0.74 -3.10
N ALA A 58 6.50 -0.02 -3.87
CA ALA A 58 7.93 -0.33 -3.99
C ALA A 58 8.69 -0.20 -2.65
N ARG A 59 8.29 0.73 -1.78
CA ARG A 59 8.88 0.87 -0.44
C ARG A 59 8.52 -0.32 0.45
N ALA A 60 7.28 -0.80 0.38
CA ALA A 60 6.84 -1.96 1.14
C ALA A 60 7.51 -3.26 0.68
N GLU A 61 7.69 -3.46 -0.62
CA GLU A 61 8.48 -4.59 -1.13
C GLU A 61 9.90 -4.55 -0.57
N GLN A 62 10.54 -3.39 -0.57
CA GLN A 62 11.87 -3.20 -0.01
C GLN A 62 11.91 -3.55 1.48
N HIS A 63 11.05 -2.97 2.25
CA HIS A 63 10.97 -3.26 3.67
C HIS A 63 10.76 -4.75 3.96
N TYR A 64 9.89 -5.41 3.18
CA TYR A 64 9.67 -6.85 3.28
C TYR A 64 10.93 -7.65 2.94
N GLY A 65 11.65 -7.29 1.89
CA GLY A 65 12.92 -7.93 1.52
C GLY A 65 14.00 -7.78 2.61
N ASP A 66 14.11 -6.60 3.20
CA ASP A 66 15.05 -6.31 4.29
C ASP A 66 14.75 -7.14 5.55
N LEU A 67 13.47 -7.26 5.91
CA LEU A 67 13.02 -8.09 7.04
C LEU A 67 13.31 -9.59 6.85
N GLU A 68 13.22 -10.09 5.62
CA GLU A 68 13.51 -11.47 5.26
C GLU A 68 15.01 -11.75 5.05
N ASN A 69 15.90 -10.76 5.33
CA ASN A 69 17.34 -10.83 5.07
C ASN A 69 17.68 -11.21 3.62
N ARG A 70 16.97 -10.67 2.66
CA ARG A 70 17.17 -10.87 1.21
C ARG A 70 17.45 -9.55 0.49
N PRO A 71 18.50 -8.81 0.85
CA PRO A 71 18.85 -7.55 0.19
C PRO A 71 19.23 -7.75 -1.28
N GLU A 72 19.50 -9.00 -1.70
CA GLU A 72 19.97 -9.34 -3.04
C GLU A 72 18.85 -9.68 -4.03
N VAL A 73 17.60 -9.69 -3.60
CA VAL A 73 16.51 -9.78 -4.58
C VAL A 73 16.55 -8.45 -5.31
N PRO A 74 17.06 -8.44 -6.56
CA PRO A 74 17.13 -7.18 -7.26
C PRO A 74 15.71 -6.62 -7.35
N TRP A 75 15.53 -5.40 -6.88
CA TRP A 75 14.36 -4.52 -7.10
C TRP A 75 14.01 -4.42 -8.60
N THR A 76 14.76 -5.12 -9.42
CA THR A 76 14.74 -5.25 -10.84
C THR A 76 13.89 -6.42 -11.35
N HIS A 77 13.04 -7.05 -10.52
CA HIS A 77 11.84 -7.45 -11.15
C HIS A 77 11.11 -6.14 -11.43
N PRO A 78 11.17 -5.63 -12.67
CA PRO A 78 10.19 -4.66 -13.06
C PRO A 78 8.88 -5.46 -13.07
N SER A 79 8.28 -5.61 -11.87
CA SER A 79 6.86 -5.78 -11.88
C SER A 79 6.41 -4.59 -12.73
N THR A 80 5.72 -4.86 -13.81
CA THR A 80 5.14 -3.81 -14.66
C THR A 80 4.39 -2.79 -13.81
N GLY A 81 3.96 -3.17 -12.60
CA GLY A 81 3.41 -2.35 -11.55
C GLY A 81 4.33 -1.25 -11.05
N SER A 82 5.55 -1.55 -10.61
CA SER A 82 6.44 -0.52 -10.03
C SER A 82 6.84 0.56 -11.05
N GLN A 83 6.97 0.21 -12.34
CA GLN A 83 7.22 1.19 -13.40
C GLN A 83 5.99 2.06 -13.66
N HIS A 84 4.81 1.47 -13.61
CA HIS A 84 3.56 2.20 -13.75
C HIS A 84 3.34 3.17 -12.58
N ASP A 85 3.58 2.73 -11.36
CA ASP A 85 3.46 3.55 -10.15
C ASP A 85 4.45 4.71 -10.13
N GLU A 86 5.69 4.48 -10.57
CA GLU A 86 6.68 5.55 -10.70
C GLU A 86 6.24 6.58 -11.76
N GLN A 87 5.63 6.13 -12.86
CA GLN A 87 5.08 7.03 -13.87
C GLN A 87 3.87 7.82 -13.33
N LEU A 88 2.97 7.18 -12.60
CA LEU A 88 1.85 7.86 -11.94
C LEU A 88 2.33 8.92 -10.95
N ALA A 89 3.35 8.59 -10.13
CA ALA A 89 3.94 9.56 -9.22
C ALA A 89 4.51 10.78 -9.97
N ARG A 90 5.18 10.55 -11.10
CA ARG A 90 5.70 11.64 -11.96
C ARG A 90 4.58 12.48 -12.57
N ASP A 91 3.53 11.85 -13.08
CA ASP A 91 2.39 12.55 -13.68
C ASP A 91 1.72 13.48 -12.65
N HIS A 92 1.53 13.00 -11.43
CA HIS A 92 1.05 13.81 -10.32
C HIS A 92 2.01 14.96 -9.96
N ALA A 93 3.33 14.68 -9.94
CA ALA A 93 4.34 15.69 -9.63
C ALA A 93 4.41 16.78 -10.70
N TYR A 94 4.33 16.42 -11.98
CA TYR A 94 4.24 17.40 -13.08
C TYR A 94 2.98 18.27 -12.97
N ALA A 95 1.86 17.71 -12.54
CA ALA A 95 0.64 18.48 -12.31
C ALA A 95 0.80 19.55 -11.20
N LEU A 96 1.69 19.33 -10.23
CA LEU A 96 1.99 20.28 -9.15
C LEU A 96 3.10 21.27 -9.50
N CYS A 97 4.15 20.81 -10.17
CA CYS A 97 5.39 21.58 -10.41
C CYS A 97 5.45 22.20 -11.82
N GLY A 98 4.51 21.89 -12.71
CA GLY A 98 4.62 22.25 -14.13
C GLY A 98 5.82 21.54 -14.79
N ASP A 99 6.42 22.18 -15.80
CA ASP A 99 7.47 21.58 -16.63
C ASP A 99 8.88 21.57 -15.99
N SER A 100 8.99 21.94 -14.69
CA SER A 100 10.28 21.96 -14.00
C SER A 100 10.72 20.58 -13.57
N THR A 101 11.54 19.92 -14.34
CA THR A 101 12.08 18.59 -14.02
C THR A 101 12.80 18.58 -12.67
N VAL A 102 13.54 19.63 -12.32
CA VAL A 102 14.25 19.72 -11.04
C VAL A 102 13.23 19.73 -9.88
N ALA A 103 12.21 20.56 -9.96
CA ALA A 103 11.16 20.64 -8.93
C ALA A 103 10.39 19.32 -8.81
N VAL A 104 10.13 18.63 -9.91
CA VAL A 104 9.51 17.29 -9.94
C VAL A 104 10.37 16.28 -9.19
N GLU A 105 11.67 16.20 -9.48
CA GLU A 105 12.57 15.23 -8.82
C GLU A 105 12.72 15.53 -7.31
N GLU A 106 12.82 16.80 -6.92
CA GLU A 106 12.88 17.20 -5.51
C GLU A 106 11.59 16.84 -4.77
N LEU A 107 10.43 17.09 -5.37
CA LEU A 107 9.14 16.73 -4.79
C LEU A 107 9.00 15.21 -4.62
N ILE A 108 9.33 14.43 -5.66
CA ILE A 108 9.28 12.96 -5.61
C ILE A 108 10.24 12.44 -4.54
N ALA A 109 11.46 12.97 -4.46
CA ALA A 109 12.43 12.53 -3.44
C ALA A 109 11.92 12.79 -2.01
N GLY A 110 11.34 13.95 -1.76
CA GLY A 110 10.74 14.29 -0.46
C GLY A 110 9.57 13.38 -0.09
N LEU A 111 8.65 13.17 -1.03
CA LEU A 111 7.46 12.34 -0.80
C LEU A 111 7.78 10.84 -0.76
N ARG A 112 8.86 10.40 -1.41
CA ARG A 112 9.41 9.05 -1.28
C ARG A 112 9.91 8.79 0.15
N SER A 113 10.62 9.74 0.75
CA SER A 113 11.04 9.64 2.15
C SER A 113 9.87 9.63 3.12
N GLU A 114 8.80 10.37 2.82
CA GLU A 114 7.57 10.34 3.60
C GLU A 114 6.87 8.98 3.50
N ALA A 115 6.70 8.44 2.28
CA ALA A 115 6.14 7.11 2.05
C ALA A 115 6.92 6.03 2.80
N GLU A 116 8.26 6.09 2.76
CA GLU A 116 9.14 5.19 3.49
C GLU A 116 8.94 5.28 5.01
N THR A 117 8.83 6.49 5.54
CA THR A 117 8.58 6.71 6.97
C THR A 117 7.26 6.08 7.40
N ILE A 118 6.20 6.25 6.62
CA ILE A 118 4.88 5.68 6.92
C ILE A 118 4.91 4.15 6.82
N VAL A 119 5.52 3.59 5.77
CA VAL A 119 5.64 2.13 5.58
C VAL A 119 6.44 1.48 6.71
N ASN A 120 7.50 2.14 7.18
CA ASN A 120 8.37 1.64 8.26
C ASN A 120 7.76 1.78 9.66
N ASP A 121 6.62 2.49 9.81
CA ASP A 121 5.89 2.49 11.08
C ASP A 121 5.35 1.09 11.38
N SER A 122 5.69 0.54 12.54
CA SER A 122 5.36 -0.85 12.90
C SER A 122 3.85 -1.12 12.96
N SER A 123 3.06 -0.11 13.32
CA SER A 123 1.60 -0.22 13.36
C SER A 123 1.02 -0.28 11.96
N VAL A 124 1.53 0.54 11.04
CA VAL A 124 1.15 0.54 9.62
C VAL A 124 1.61 -0.75 8.95
N TRP A 125 2.85 -1.17 9.20
CA TRP A 125 3.39 -2.42 8.65
C TRP A 125 2.54 -3.64 9.03
N THR A 126 2.16 -3.76 10.29
CA THR A 126 1.27 -4.83 10.77
C THR A 126 -0.05 -4.88 9.99
N VAL A 127 -0.60 -3.71 9.62
CA VAL A 127 -1.83 -3.65 8.81
C VAL A 127 -1.54 -4.06 7.37
N ILE A 128 -0.41 -3.63 6.78
CA ILE A 128 0.00 -4.04 5.43
C ILE A 128 0.10 -5.57 5.34
N GLU A 129 0.79 -6.22 6.27
CA GLU A 129 0.90 -7.69 6.29
C GLU A 129 -0.46 -8.37 6.42
N ARG A 130 -1.31 -7.87 7.31
CA ARG A 130 -2.67 -8.39 7.51
C ARG A 130 -3.52 -8.29 6.25
N VAL A 131 -3.46 -7.15 5.55
CA VAL A 131 -4.19 -6.96 4.29
C VAL A 131 -3.64 -7.88 3.20
N ALA A 132 -2.32 -8.00 3.08
CA ALA A 132 -1.68 -8.89 2.12
C ALA A 132 -2.08 -10.36 2.33
N ASP A 133 -2.20 -10.79 3.58
CA ASP A 133 -2.63 -12.14 3.94
C ASP A 133 -4.14 -12.37 3.72
N ALA A 134 -4.95 -11.32 3.79
CA ALA A 134 -6.39 -11.38 3.60
C ALA A 134 -6.81 -11.35 2.13
N VAL A 135 -5.92 -11.03 1.17
CA VAL A 135 -6.24 -11.07 -0.26
C VAL A 135 -6.67 -12.48 -0.64
N PRO A 136 -7.92 -12.68 -1.12
CA PRO A 136 -8.42 -14.00 -1.42
C PRO A 136 -7.70 -14.60 -2.65
N ALA A 137 -7.79 -15.93 -2.82
CA ALA A 137 -7.27 -16.62 -4.01
C ALA A 137 -8.09 -16.29 -5.26
N SER A 138 -9.36 -15.92 -5.09
CA SER A 138 -10.26 -15.48 -6.16
C SER A 138 -11.29 -14.51 -5.59
N GLY A 139 -11.84 -13.66 -6.45
CA GLY A 139 -12.78 -12.61 -6.03
C GLY A 139 -12.06 -11.34 -5.57
N LYS A 140 -12.78 -10.48 -4.83
CA LYS A 140 -12.28 -9.18 -4.39
C LYS A 140 -12.50 -9.01 -2.91
N LEU A 141 -11.50 -8.45 -2.22
CA LEU A 141 -11.64 -7.97 -0.86
C LEU A 141 -12.07 -6.50 -0.95
N MET A 142 -13.33 -6.19 -0.64
CA MET A 142 -13.93 -4.88 -0.88
C MET A 142 -14.80 -4.42 0.29
N GLY A 143 -15.10 -3.13 0.30
CA GLY A 143 -16.07 -2.54 1.22
C GLY A 143 -15.74 -2.82 2.68
N TRP A 144 -16.73 -3.33 3.43
CA TRP A 144 -16.59 -3.61 4.85
C TRP A 144 -15.58 -4.71 5.17
N ASP A 145 -15.43 -5.72 4.32
CA ASP A 145 -14.48 -6.80 4.56
C ASP A 145 -13.04 -6.26 4.55
N LEU A 146 -12.71 -5.41 3.58
CA LEU A 146 -11.41 -4.74 3.52
C LEU A 146 -11.23 -3.77 4.70
N PHE A 147 -12.25 -2.97 5.01
CA PHE A 147 -12.20 -2.04 6.13
C PHE A 147 -11.96 -2.78 7.45
N ASN A 148 -12.65 -3.90 7.70
CA ASN A 148 -12.47 -4.72 8.89
C ASN A 148 -11.05 -5.31 9.02
N VAL A 149 -10.40 -5.60 7.90
CA VAL A 149 -9.02 -6.04 7.90
C VAL A 149 -8.08 -4.88 8.25
N MET A 150 -8.34 -3.68 7.72
CA MET A 150 -7.50 -2.50 7.97
C MET A 150 -7.71 -1.92 9.38
N ASP A 151 -8.95 -1.84 9.82
CA ASP A 151 -9.32 -1.22 11.11
C ASP A 151 -10.37 -2.03 11.88
N PRO A 152 -9.97 -3.18 12.46
CA PRO A 152 -10.90 -4.07 13.14
C PRO A 152 -11.53 -3.45 14.41
N LYS A 153 -10.90 -2.43 15.00
CA LYS A 153 -11.41 -1.80 16.24
C LYS A 153 -12.59 -0.86 16.00
N HIS A 154 -12.75 -0.35 14.79
CA HIS A 154 -13.85 0.55 14.41
C HIS A 154 -14.96 -0.15 13.63
N ASN A 155 -14.99 -1.48 13.66
CA ASN A 155 -16.08 -2.23 13.07
C ASN A 155 -17.35 -2.12 13.97
N PRO A 156 -18.40 -1.39 13.55
CA PRO A 156 -19.61 -1.20 14.35
C PRO A 156 -20.40 -2.50 14.56
N PHE A 157 -20.04 -3.58 13.85
CA PHE A 157 -20.70 -4.90 13.96
C PHE A 157 -19.91 -5.90 14.81
N VAL A 158 -18.66 -5.62 15.16
CA VAL A 158 -17.88 -6.40 16.12
C VAL A 158 -18.12 -5.77 17.50
N ARG A 159 -18.92 -6.41 18.36
CA ARG A 159 -18.98 -6.03 19.77
C ARG A 159 -17.59 -6.17 20.37
N ASN A 160 -17.01 -5.06 20.81
CA ASN A 160 -15.81 -5.11 21.62
C ASN A 160 -16.15 -5.88 22.90
N PRO A 161 -15.34 -6.89 23.27
CA PRO A 161 -15.53 -7.56 24.56
C PRO A 161 -15.45 -6.60 25.77
N GLU A 162 -14.86 -5.41 25.58
CA GLU A 162 -14.75 -4.36 26.58
C GLU A 162 -16.05 -3.56 26.76
N ASP A 163 -17.02 -3.67 25.83
CA ASP A 163 -18.33 -3.02 25.91
C ASP A 163 -19.34 -3.83 26.77
N GLU A 164 -18.97 -5.05 27.18
CA GLU A 164 -19.71 -5.82 28.17
C GLU A 164 -19.31 -5.32 29.56
N GLY A 165 -19.97 -4.25 30.02
CA GLY A 165 -19.81 -3.76 31.36
C GLY A 165 -20.06 -4.89 32.41
N PRO A 166 -19.48 -4.77 33.62
CA PRO A 166 -19.60 -5.78 34.64
C PRO A 166 -21.09 -5.99 35.00
N ASN A 167 -21.55 -7.26 34.86
CA ASN A 167 -22.84 -7.71 35.38
C ASN A 167 -22.95 -7.57 36.90
#